data_f0b81ac6a1f30c504c338f1ec3137c93
#
_entry.id   f0b81ac6a1f30c504c338f1ec3137c93
#
_cell.length_a   1.000
_cell.length_b   1.000
_cell.length_c   1.000
_cell.angle_alpha   90.00
_cell.angle_beta   90.00
_cell.angle_gamma   90.00
#
_symmetry.space_group_name_H-M   'P 1'
#
loop_
_entity.id
_entity.type
_entity.pdbx_description
1 polymer ?
#
loop_
_entity_poly.entity_id
_entity_poly.type
_entity_poly.pdbx_seq_one_letter_code
_entity_poly.pdbx_strand_id
1 'polypeptide(L)'
;AAGKSSRYSGEVPKQFLKLDGRTVLELSIRPLLDFSECIGICVLVPPDDQYHKALDPIDNPKIFIAEGGHSRFKSVANGIKFWEQSDVSFDYFLIHDAVRPCLRSSDVQLALDSIDNEVDGVVLGIPCSDTIKKVSVKESFILSTLDRAELWRAFTPQIFKKEVLVKNISEENLNKEFTDEASLIEANGGKLKMVQGFK
;
A
#
# COMPACT_ATOMS: atom_id res chain seq x y z
N ALA A 1 -3.47 0.80 -8.52
CA ALA A 1 -3.38 1.76 -9.65
C ALA A 1 -4.74 2.36 -10.02
N ALA A 2 -5.84 1.91 -9.38
CA ALA A 2 -7.22 2.35 -9.68
C ALA A 2 -7.58 3.77 -9.18
N GLY A 3 -6.73 4.45 -8.44
CA GLY A 3 -7.01 5.77 -7.89
C GLY A 3 -7.10 6.87 -8.95
N LYS A 4 -8.21 7.62 -8.96
CA LYS A 4 -8.44 8.76 -9.89
C LYS A 4 -7.65 10.03 -9.54
N SER A 5 -6.71 9.98 -8.57
CA SER A 5 -5.83 11.12 -8.21
C SER A 5 -6.57 12.47 -8.11
N SER A 6 -7.61 12.58 -7.31
CA SER A 6 -8.51 13.76 -7.21
C SER A 6 -7.80 15.13 -7.02
N ARG A 7 -6.54 15.10 -6.56
CA ARG A 7 -5.68 16.28 -6.39
C ARG A 7 -4.76 16.59 -7.58
N TYR A 8 -4.87 15.81 -8.66
CA TYR A 8 -4.04 15.97 -9.85
C TYR A 8 -4.95 16.19 -11.06
N SER A 9 -4.74 17.30 -11.76
CA SER A 9 -5.54 17.76 -12.90
C SER A 9 -4.98 17.40 -14.28
N GLY A 10 -3.94 16.55 -14.35
CA GLY A 10 -3.35 16.12 -15.63
C GLY A 10 -4.22 15.11 -16.37
N GLU A 11 -4.10 15.09 -17.70
CA GLU A 11 -4.84 14.17 -18.59
C GLU A 11 -4.43 12.71 -18.40
N VAL A 12 -3.14 12.46 -18.10
CA VAL A 12 -2.61 11.11 -17.83
C VAL A 12 -2.60 10.85 -16.33
N PRO A 13 -3.15 9.72 -15.83
CA PRO A 13 -3.10 9.41 -14.41
C PRO A 13 -1.66 9.31 -13.88
N LYS A 14 -1.42 9.77 -12.64
CA LYS A 14 -0.07 9.91 -12.05
C LYS A 14 0.80 8.67 -12.16
N GLN A 15 0.20 7.49 -11.98
CA GLN A 15 0.89 6.21 -12.02
C GLN A 15 1.45 5.88 -13.40
N PHE A 16 0.92 6.50 -14.45
CA PHE A 16 1.36 6.32 -15.84
C PHE A 16 2.24 7.47 -16.36
N LEU A 17 2.51 8.48 -15.55
CA LEU A 17 3.52 9.49 -15.87
C LEU A 17 4.90 8.84 -15.97
N LYS A 18 5.70 9.31 -16.92
CA LYS A 18 7.04 8.77 -17.13
C LYS A 18 8.10 9.57 -16.37
N LEU A 19 8.98 8.83 -15.69
CA LEU A 19 10.21 9.30 -15.09
C LEU A 19 11.35 8.53 -15.75
N ASP A 20 12.22 9.23 -16.45
CA ASP A 20 13.36 8.64 -17.17
C ASP A 20 12.95 7.45 -18.07
N GLY A 21 11.91 7.67 -18.87
CA GLY A 21 11.41 6.70 -19.85
C GLY A 21 10.49 5.61 -19.31
N ARG A 22 10.40 5.42 -17.99
CA ARG A 22 9.54 4.42 -17.33
C ARG A 22 8.38 5.09 -16.61
N THR A 23 7.24 4.42 -16.53
CA THR A 23 6.11 4.92 -15.74
C THR A 23 6.39 4.82 -14.24
N VAL A 24 5.73 5.68 -13.46
CA VAL A 24 5.80 5.63 -11.99
C VAL A 24 5.35 4.26 -11.48
N LEU A 25 4.34 3.64 -12.11
CA LEU A 25 3.88 2.30 -11.77
C LEU A 25 4.95 1.23 -12.02
N GLU A 26 5.61 1.26 -13.18
CA GLU A 26 6.74 0.34 -13.49
C GLU A 26 7.85 0.44 -12.44
N LEU A 27 8.22 1.67 -12.08
CA LEU A 27 9.22 1.92 -11.04
C LEU A 27 8.77 1.42 -9.66
N SER A 28 7.47 1.51 -9.35
CA SER A 28 6.91 1.02 -8.08
C SER A 28 6.84 -0.51 -8.01
N ILE A 29 6.64 -1.18 -9.15
CA ILE A 29 6.52 -2.66 -9.23
C ILE A 29 7.90 -3.33 -9.28
N ARG A 30 8.86 -2.74 -9.98
CA ARG A 30 10.12 -3.39 -10.30
C ARG A 30 10.87 -3.96 -9.09
N PRO A 31 11.05 -3.24 -7.97
CA PRO A 31 11.71 -3.80 -6.79
C PRO A 31 11.02 -5.03 -6.20
N LEU A 32 9.72 -5.16 -6.44
CA LEU A 32 8.92 -6.32 -5.99
C LEU A 32 9.06 -7.49 -6.95
N LEU A 33 9.14 -7.24 -8.27
CA LEU A 33 9.39 -8.29 -9.27
C LEU A 33 10.76 -8.92 -9.12
N ASP A 34 11.75 -8.09 -8.78
CA ASP A 34 13.14 -8.53 -8.57
C ASP A 34 13.33 -9.23 -7.21
N PHE A 35 12.29 -9.22 -6.34
CA PHE A 35 12.35 -9.87 -5.03
C PHE A 35 12.02 -11.37 -5.18
N SER A 36 12.92 -12.24 -4.69
CA SER A 36 12.87 -13.69 -4.92
C SER A 36 11.59 -14.35 -4.40
N GLU A 37 11.14 -13.93 -3.23
CA GLU A 37 9.97 -14.44 -2.52
C GLU A 37 8.64 -13.91 -3.09
N CYS A 38 8.69 -12.94 -4.02
CA CYS A 38 7.49 -12.45 -4.68
C CYS A 38 6.94 -13.52 -5.63
N ILE A 39 5.81 -14.07 -5.31
CA ILE A 39 5.12 -15.09 -6.13
C ILE A 39 4.23 -14.47 -7.20
N GLY A 40 3.76 -13.23 -7.00
CA GLY A 40 2.94 -12.51 -7.98
C GLY A 40 2.51 -11.14 -7.49
N ILE A 41 2.16 -10.28 -8.43
CA ILE A 41 1.70 -8.91 -8.20
C ILE A 41 0.36 -8.71 -8.90
N CYS A 42 -0.69 -8.40 -8.15
CA CYS A 42 -1.97 -8.02 -8.69
C CYS A 42 -2.06 -6.48 -8.79
N VAL A 43 -2.09 -5.97 -9.99
CA VAL A 43 -2.25 -4.53 -10.27
C VAL A 43 -3.72 -4.23 -10.46
N LEU A 44 -4.29 -3.45 -9.53
CA LEU A 44 -5.70 -3.06 -9.56
C LEU A 44 -5.84 -1.80 -10.44
N VAL A 45 -6.64 -1.88 -11.50
CA VAL A 45 -6.88 -0.80 -12.45
C VAL A 45 -8.37 -0.44 -12.52
N PRO A 46 -8.74 0.78 -12.95
CA PRO A 46 -10.15 1.10 -13.22
C PRO A 46 -10.73 0.19 -14.31
N PRO A 47 -12.05 -0.06 -14.35
CA PRO A 47 -12.69 -0.91 -15.35
C PRO A 47 -12.43 -0.48 -16.79
N ASP A 48 -12.30 0.82 -17.02
CA ASP A 48 -12.09 1.47 -18.33
C ASP A 48 -10.62 1.84 -18.58
N ASP A 49 -9.68 1.33 -17.78
CA ASP A 49 -8.25 1.65 -17.94
C ASP A 49 -7.66 1.04 -19.21
N GLN A 50 -6.97 1.87 -19.98
CA GLN A 50 -6.26 1.47 -21.20
C GLN A 50 -4.73 1.59 -21.07
N TYR A 51 -4.26 2.30 -20.05
CA TYR A 51 -2.84 2.63 -19.88
C TYR A 51 -1.99 1.44 -19.46
N HIS A 52 -2.56 0.49 -18.69
CA HIS A 52 -1.81 -0.67 -18.21
C HIS A 52 -1.26 -1.54 -19.35
N LYS A 53 -1.92 -1.56 -20.51
CA LYS A 53 -1.50 -2.33 -21.69
C LYS A 53 -0.16 -1.89 -22.28
N ALA A 54 0.27 -0.66 -21.97
CA ALA A 54 1.53 -0.10 -22.43
C ALA A 54 2.67 -0.21 -21.41
N LEU A 55 2.46 -0.95 -20.30
CA LEU A 55 3.50 -1.18 -19.30
C LEU A 55 4.50 -2.24 -19.80
N ASP A 56 5.79 -1.92 -19.74
CA ASP A 56 6.88 -2.83 -20.13
C ASP A 56 6.83 -4.20 -19.42
N PRO A 57 6.59 -4.26 -18.09
CA PRO A 57 6.52 -5.54 -17.37
C PRO A 57 5.17 -6.26 -17.48
N ILE A 58 4.21 -5.80 -18.31
CA ILE A 58 2.85 -6.39 -18.35
C ILE A 58 2.84 -7.87 -18.76
N ASP A 59 3.79 -8.28 -19.60
CA ASP A 59 3.94 -9.66 -20.06
C ASP A 59 4.71 -10.54 -19.06
N ASN A 60 5.12 -10.00 -17.90
CA ASN A 60 5.77 -10.78 -16.87
C ASN A 60 4.75 -11.77 -16.25
N PRO A 61 5.04 -13.09 -16.19
CA PRO A 61 4.12 -14.09 -15.68
C PRO A 61 3.72 -13.90 -14.20
N LYS A 62 4.46 -13.08 -13.46
CA LYS A 62 4.11 -12.71 -12.08
C LYS A 62 3.13 -11.52 -12.00
N ILE A 63 2.79 -10.85 -13.11
CA ILE A 63 1.87 -9.71 -13.11
C ILE A 63 0.47 -10.16 -13.50
N PHE A 64 -0.47 -9.83 -12.65
CA PHE A 64 -1.91 -10.05 -12.84
C PHE A 64 -2.62 -8.70 -12.82
N ILE A 65 -3.60 -8.53 -13.68
CA ILE A 65 -4.44 -7.34 -13.74
C ILE A 65 -5.83 -7.70 -13.24
N ALA A 66 -6.34 -6.91 -12.31
CA ALA A 66 -7.71 -7.06 -11.83
C ALA A 66 -8.39 -5.69 -11.67
N GLU A 67 -9.71 -5.71 -11.61
CA GLU A 67 -10.51 -4.51 -11.46
C GLU A 67 -10.41 -3.95 -10.04
N GLY A 68 -10.07 -2.68 -9.93
CA GLY A 68 -10.10 -1.92 -8.68
C GLY A 68 -11.51 -1.49 -8.31
N GLY A 69 -11.66 -1.02 -7.06
CA GLY A 69 -12.90 -0.46 -6.55
C GLY A 69 -12.95 1.07 -6.67
N HIS A 70 -14.07 1.65 -6.26
CA HIS A 70 -14.29 3.10 -6.25
C HIS A 70 -13.47 3.86 -5.19
N SER A 71 -12.86 3.14 -4.24
CA SER A 71 -11.93 3.70 -3.25
C SER A 71 -10.63 2.89 -3.20
N ARG A 72 -9.60 3.43 -2.53
CA ARG A 72 -8.33 2.71 -2.31
C ARG A 72 -8.58 1.41 -1.56
N PHE A 73 -9.32 1.47 -0.46
CA PHE A 73 -9.63 0.31 0.37
C PHE A 73 -10.42 -0.76 -0.39
N LYS A 74 -11.43 -0.35 -1.18
CA LYS A 74 -12.20 -1.28 -2.03
C LYS A 74 -11.33 -1.94 -3.10
N SER A 75 -10.36 -1.21 -3.66
CA SER A 75 -9.40 -1.77 -4.62
C SER A 75 -8.53 -2.83 -3.94
N VAL A 76 -7.99 -2.56 -2.76
CA VAL A 76 -7.20 -3.55 -2.01
C VAL A 76 -8.04 -4.80 -1.69
N ALA A 77 -9.29 -4.62 -1.25
CA ALA A 77 -10.20 -5.74 -0.99
C ALA A 77 -10.44 -6.61 -2.24
N ASN A 78 -10.58 -6.00 -3.42
CA ASN A 78 -10.70 -6.74 -4.68
C ASN A 78 -9.42 -7.53 -4.99
N GLY A 79 -8.24 -6.96 -4.73
CA GLY A 79 -6.96 -7.65 -4.89
C GLY A 79 -6.79 -8.83 -3.93
N ILE A 80 -7.24 -8.69 -2.69
CA ILE A 80 -7.25 -9.79 -1.71
C ILE A 80 -8.16 -10.91 -2.20
N LYS A 81 -9.38 -10.58 -2.63
CA LYS A 81 -10.33 -11.57 -3.19
C LYS A 81 -9.78 -12.29 -4.42
N PHE A 82 -9.07 -11.56 -5.31
CA PHE A 82 -8.40 -12.15 -6.45
C PHE A 82 -7.42 -13.25 -6.02
N TRP A 83 -6.58 -12.99 -5.02
CA TRP A 83 -5.60 -13.95 -4.53
C TRP A 83 -6.24 -15.10 -3.73
N GLU A 84 -7.32 -14.88 -3.01
CA GLU A 84 -8.05 -15.93 -2.30
C GLU A 84 -8.71 -16.94 -3.28
N GLN A 85 -9.08 -16.47 -4.47
CA GLN A 85 -9.66 -17.32 -5.53
C GLN A 85 -8.61 -18.04 -6.38
N SER A 86 -7.33 -17.74 -6.16
CA SER A 86 -6.22 -18.39 -6.85
C SER A 86 -5.79 -19.67 -6.12
N ASP A 87 -5.26 -20.65 -6.88
CA ASP A 87 -4.68 -21.88 -6.32
C ASP A 87 -3.25 -21.66 -5.76
N VAL A 88 -2.81 -20.40 -5.64
CA VAL A 88 -1.45 -20.06 -5.20
C VAL A 88 -1.39 -20.02 -3.68
N SER A 89 -0.44 -20.77 -3.09
CA SER A 89 -0.17 -20.74 -1.65
C SER A 89 0.85 -19.66 -1.32
N PHE A 90 0.56 -18.86 -0.29
CA PHE A 90 1.45 -17.81 0.23
C PHE A 90 1.07 -17.45 1.67
N ASP A 91 2.01 -16.83 2.37
CA ASP A 91 1.88 -16.53 3.80
C ASP A 91 1.55 -15.06 4.08
N TYR A 92 1.97 -14.14 3.19
CA TYR A 92 1.87 -12.71 3.42
C TYR A 92 1.27 -11.97 2.23
N PHE A 93 0.44 -10.97 2.54
CA PHE A 93 0.10 -9.89 1.61
C PHE A 93 1.05 -8.72 1.80
N LEU A 94 1.58 -8.24 0.69
CA LEU A 94 2.29 -6.97 0.62
C LEU A 94 1.43 -5.96 -0.16
N ILE A 95 1.05 -4.87 0.50
CA ILE A 95 0.23 -3.81 -0.09
C ILE A 95 1.11 -2.60 -0.37
N HIS A 96 1.16 -2.18 -1.64
CA HIS A 96 2.01 -1.08 -2.07
C HIS A 96 1.26 -0.08 -2.95
N ASP A 97 1.52 1.20 -2.73
CA ASP A 97 0.93 2.28 -3.52
C ASP A 97 1.61 2.38 -4.89
N ALA A 98 0.81 2.39 -5.96
CA ALA A 98 1.27 2.48 -7.36
C ALA A 98 2.07 3.77 -7.70
N VAL A 99 2.09 4.75 -6.81
CA VAL A 99 2.79 6.04 -6.97
C VAL A 99 3.93 6.24 -5.96
N ARG A 100 4.56 5.16 -5.54
CA ARG A 100 5.75 5.18 -4.65
C ARG A 100 6.95 4.49 -5.32
N PRO A 101 7.57 5.15 -6.31
CA PRO A 101 8.60 4.54 -7.16
C PRO A 101 9.97 4.38 -6.48
N CYS A 102 10.13 4.86 -5.25
CA CYS A 102 11.43 4.84 -4.54
C CYS A 102 11.57 3.67 -3.57
N LEU A 103 10.72 2.65 -3.68
CA LEU A 103 10.86 1.42 -2.89
C LEU A 103 12.20 0.74 -3.20
N ARG A 104 12.83 0.18 -2.17
CA ARG A 104 14.03 -0.64 -2.29
C ARG A 104 13.73 -2.08 -1.85
N SER A 105 14.30 -3.06 -2.54
CA SER A 105 14.14 -4.46 -2.15
C SER A 105 14.66 -4.73 -0.74
N SER A 106 15.68 -3.98 -0.28
CA SER A 106 16.17 -4.05 1.11
C SER A 106 15.13 -3.63 2.15
N ASP A 107 14.22 -2.70 1.83
CA ASP A 107 13.15 -2.30 2.75
C ASP A 107 12.09 -3.41 2.86
N VAL A 108 11.82 -4.10 1.75
CA VAL A 108 10.91 -5.26 1.73
C VAL A 108 11.49 -6.39 2.59
N GLN A 109 12.77 -6.71 2.41
CA GLN A 109 13.46 -7.74 3.19
C GLN A 109 13.45 -7.39 4.68
N LEU A 110 13.83 -6.16 5.03
CA LEU A 110 13.82 -5.70 6.42
C LEU A 110 12.44 -5.81 7.06
N ALA A 111 11.38 -5.48 6.32
CA ALA A 111 10.02 -5.60 6.80
C ALA A 111 9.64 -7.06 7.03
N LEU A 112 9.94 -7.97 6.10
CA LEU A 112 9.67 -9.41 6.24
C LEU A 112 10.44 -10.03 7.41
N ASP A 113 11.72 -9.73 7.55
CA ASP A 113 12.57 -10.21 8.65
C ASP A 113 12.10 -9.72 10.03
N SER A 114 11.28 -8.66 10.04
CA SER A 114 10.71 -8.09 11.26
C SER A 114 9.39 -8.72 11.69
N ILE A 115 8.82 -9.63 10.89
CA ILE A 115 7.59 -10.36 11.20
C ILE A 115 7.97 -11.58 12.02
N ASP A 116 7.38 -11.69 13.19
CA ASP A 116 7.50 -12.83 14.09
C ASP A 116 6.11 -13.38 14.45
N ASN A 117 6.07 -14.33 15.38
CA ASN A 117 4.80 -14.93 15.81
C ASN A 117 3.94 -13.98 16.67
N GLU A 118 4.53 -12.90 17.19
CA GLU A 118 3.84 -11.99 18.09
C GLU A 118 3.12 -10.83 17.35
N VAL A 119 3.41 -10.62 16.06
CA VAL A 119 2.82 -9.53 15.26
C VAL A 119 2.00 -10.05 14.11
N ASP A 120 0.94 -9.32 13.78
CA ASP A 120 0.02 -9.61 12.69
C ASP A 120 0.48 -9.03 11.36
N GLY A 121 1.41 -8.08 11.43
CA GLY A 121 1.99 -7.43 10.27
C GLY A 121 2.97 -6.33 10.63
N VAL A 122 3.55 -5.75 9.58
CA VAL A 122 4.58 -4.72 9.66
C VAL A 122 4.24 -3.57 8.75
N VAL A 123 4.47 -2.36 9.24
CA VAL A 123 4.30 -1.11 8.50
C VAL A 123 5.64 -0.39 8.40
N LEU A 124 6.05 -0.04 7.19
CA LEU A 124 7.22 0.81 7.00
C LEU A 124 6.90 2.26 7.33
N GLY A 125 7.85 2.93 7.95
CA GLY A 125 7.72 4.35 8.29
C GLY A 125 9.03 4.99 8.67
N ILE A 126 8.97 6.29 8.96
CA ILE A 126 10.08 7.05 9.52
C ILE A 126 9.57 7.90 10.69
N PRO A 127 10.39 8.09 11.75
CA PRO A 127 10.07 9.02 12.82
C PRO A 127 9.82 10.43 12.29
N CYS A 128 8.90 11.15 12.91
CA CYS A 128 8.67 12.57 12.59
C CYS A 128 9.85 13.42 13.06
N SER A 129 10.53 14.07 12.12
CA SER A 129 11.63 15.02 12.41
C SER A 129 11.13 16.43 12.72
N ASP A 130 9.96 16.78 12.17
CA ASP A 130 9.40 18.12 12.29
C ASP A 130 8.58 18.30 13.58
N THR A 131 8.38 19.55 14.00
CA THR A 131 7.45 19.85 15.09
C THR A 131 6.01 19.73 14.61
N ILE A 132 5.24 18.86 15.25
CA ILE A 132 3.83 18.60 14.89
C ILE A 132 2.91 19.44 15.76
N LYS A 133 2.05 20.23 15.12
CA LYS A 133 1.04 21.08 15.77
C LYS A 133 -0.35 20.49 15.57
N LYS A 134 -1.10 20.36 16.66
CA LYS A 134 -2.55 20.15 16.59
C LYS A 134 -3.22 21.50 16.40
N VAL A 135 -4.09 21.63 15.42
CA VAL A 135 -4.77 22.89 15.09
C VAL A 135 -6.29 22.73 15.09
N SER A 136 -6.99 23.81 15.35
CA SER A 136 -8.44 23.89 15.13
C SER A 136 -8.72 23.89 13.63
N VAL A 137 -9.59 22.99 13.17
CA VAL A 137 -9.94 22.85 11.74
C VAL A 137 -10.66 24.10 11.21
N LYS A 138 -11.48 24.76 12.05
CA LYS A 138 -12.30 25.92 11.65
C LYS A 138 -11.50 27.23 11.60
N GLU A 139 -10.62 27.42 12.56
CA GLU A 139 -10.00 28.73 12.82
C GLU A 139 -8.50 28.74 12.60
N SER A 140 -7.90 27.56 12.33
CA SER A 140 -6.45 27.36 12.14
C SER A 140 -5.59 27.80 13.34
N PHE A 141 -6.17 27.97 14.52
CA PHE A 141 -5.41 28.26 15.75
C PHE A 141 -4.67 27.01 16.22
N ILE A 142 -3.45 27.21 16.70
CA ILE A 142 -2.63 26.16 17.33
C ILE A 142 -3.26 25.81 18.69
N LEU A 143 -3.67 24.57 18.85
CA LEU A 143 -4.22 24.02 20.09
C LEU A 143 -3.13 23.46 21.00
N SER A 144 -2.16 22.75 20.42
CA SER A 144 -1.05 22.16 21.17
C SER A 144 0.11 21.77 20.26
N THR A 145 1.26 21.51 20.85
CA THR A 145 2.38 20.81 20.21
C THR A 145 2.33 19.36 20.65
N LEU A 146 2.39 18.43 19.69
CA LEU A 146 2.44 17.00 19.99
C LEU A 146 3.89 16.57 20.26
N ASP A 147 4.08 15.62 21.17
CA ASP A 147 5.38 14.98 21.33
C ASP A 147 5.65 14.10 20.10
N ARG A 148 6.69 14.46 19.37
CA ARG A 148 7.05 13.76 18.14
C ARG A 148 7.81 12.45 18.38
N ALA A 149 8.25 12.17 19.61
CA ALA A 149 8.99 10.96 19.92
C ALA A 149 8.19 9.68 19.62
N GLU A 150 6.85 9.76 19.73
CA GLU A 150 5.94 8.66 19.45
C GLU A 150 5.27 8.74 18.06
N LEU A 151 5.62 9.76 17.26
CA LEU A 151 4.97 10.01 15.98
C LEU A 151 5.84 9.52 14.80
N TRP A 152 5.24 8.70 13.96
CA TRP A 152 5.85 8.18 12.74
C TRP A 152 5.02 8.54 11.51
N ARG A 153 5.68 8.71 10.40
CA ARG A 153 5.04 8.84 9.09
C ARG A 153 5.05 7.46 8.43
N ALA A 154 3.91 6.80 8.47
CA ALA A 154 3.71 5.52 7.81
C ALA A 154 3.68 5.67 6.28
N PHE A 155 4.20 4.67 5.58
CA PHE A 155 4.12 4.56 4.13
C PHE A 155 4.04 3.08 3.72
N THR A 156 3.88 2.82 2.44
CA THR A 156 3.86 1.48 1.90
C THR A 156 5.23 1.06 1.35
N PRO A 157 5.56 -0.25 1.35
CA PRO A 157 4.67 -1.38 1.58
C PRO A 157 4.26 -1.55 3.03
N GLN A 158 3.05 -2.10 3.20
CA GLN A 158 2.55 -2.66 4.44
C GLN A 158 2.44 -4.18 4.23
N ILE A 159 2.94 -4.98 5.16
CA ILE A 159 2.97 -6.44 5.03
C ILE A 159 2.18 -7.06 6.17
N PHE A 160 1.26 -7.96 5.85
CA PHE A 160 0.36 -8.59 6.81
C PHE A 160 0.33 -10.10 6.60
N LYS A 161 0.16 -10.86 7.68
CA LYS A 161 -0.17 -12.28 7.61
C LYS A 161 -1.47 -12.47 6.82
N LYS A 162 -1.50 -13.45 5.91
CA LYS A 162 -2.65 -13.70 5.03
C LYS A 162 -3.94 -13.85 5.81
N GLU A 163 -3.96 -14.73 6.81
CA GLU A 163 -5.15 -15.02 7.62
C GLU A 163 -5.67 -13.79 8.37
N VAL A 164 -4.76 -12.90 8.83
CA VAL A 164 -5.15 -11.68 9.54
C VAL A 164 -5.82 -10.71 8.59
N LEU A 165 -5.22 -10.44 7.43
CA LEU A 165 -5.78 -9.49 6.49
C LEU A 165 -7.11 -9.96 5.91
N VAL A 166 -7.20 -11.23 5.49
CA VAL A 166 -8.43 -11.84 4.97
C VAL A 166 -9.56 -11.76 5.99
N LYS A 167 -9.30 -12.13 7.24
CA LYS A 167 -10.28 -12.06 8.34
C LYS A 167 -10.85 -10.66 8.53
N ASN A 168 -10.03 -9.62 8.32
CA ASN A 168 -10.44 -8.23 8.55
C ASN A 168 -11.13 -7.59 7.32
N ILE A 169 -11.04 -8.17 6.12
CA ILE A 169 -11.79 -7.72 4.94
C ILE A 169 -13.22 -8.30 4.98
N SER A 170 -14.10 -7.63 5.70
CA SER A 170 -15.53 -7.96 5.77
C SER A 170 -16.38 -6.88 5.13
N GLU A 171 -17.64 -7.21 4.77
CA GLU A 171 -18.57 -6.21 4.22
C GLU A 171 -18.82 -5.06 5.20
N GLU A 172 -18.87 -5.35 6.51
CA GLU A 172 -19.01 -4.34 7.54
C GLU A 172 -17.85 -3.34 7.52
N ASN A 173 -16.61 -3.85 7.43
CA ASN A 173 -15.42 -3.01 7.40
C ASN A 173 -15.25 -2.27 6.06
N LEU A 174 -15.76 -2.81 4.94
CA LEU A 174 -15.77 -2.13 3.65
C LEU A 174 -16.62 -0.86 3.61
N ASN A 175 -17.54 -0.71 4.55
CA ASN A 175 -18.41 0.47 4.70
C ASN A 175 -17.85 1.51 5.69
N LYS A 176 -16.72 1.21 6.37
CA LYS A 176 -16.03 2.14 7.26
C LYS A 176 -14.93 2.87 6.50
N GLU A 177 -14.57 4.07 6.95
CA GLU A 177 -13.43 4.81 6.41
C GLU A 177 -12.16 4.45 7.20
N PHE A 178 -11.26 3.72 6.54
CA PHE A 178 -9.91 3.47 7.02
C PHE A 178 -8.90 4.23 6.15
N THR A 179 -7.87 4.78 6.78
CA THR A 179 -6.82 5.52 6.06
C THR A 179 -5.89 4.58 5.30
N ASP A 180 -5.66 3.39 5.86
CA ASP A 180 -4.85 2.32 5.30
C ASP A 180 -5.27 0.96 5.91
N GLU A 181 -4.62 -0.12 5.48
CA GLU A 181 -4.91 -1.47 5.97
C GLU A 181 -4.42 -1.68 7.40
N ALA A 182 -3.37 -0.96 7.82
CA ALA A 182 -2.91 -1.00 9.20
C ALA A 182 -4.02 -0.51 10.17
N SER A 183 -4.64 0.64 9.87
CA SER A 183 -5.71 1.19 10.70
C SER A 183 -6.93 0.27 10.81
N LEU A 184 -7.22 -0.53 9.78
CA LEU A 184 -8.25 -1.57 9.84
C LEU A 184 -7.89 -2.66 10.86
N ILE A 185 -6.66 -3.18 10.79
CA ILE A 185 -6.19 -4.26 11.66
C ILE A 185 -6.11 -3.77 13.10
N GLU A 186 -5.60 -2.56 13.35
CA GLU A 186 -5.57 -1.90 14.66
C GLU A 186 -6.97 -1.77 15.28
N ALA A 187 -7.95 -1.31 14.48
CA ALA A 187 -9.35 -1.16 14.94
C ALA A 187 -10.00 -2.49 15.37
N ASN A 188 -9.48 -3.62 14.87
CA ASN A 188 -9.93 -4.96 15.22
C ASN A 188 -9.00 -5.67 16.23
N GLY A 189 -8.13 -4.92 16.90
CA GLY A 189 -7.27 -5.43 17.98
C GLY A 189 -6.02 -6.18 17.52
N GLY A 190 -5.66 -6.06 16.25
CA GLY A 190 -4.43 -6.65 15.71
C GLY A 190 -3.17 -5.92 16.18
N LYS A 191 -2.07 -6.63 16.27
CA LYS A 191 -0.77 -6.14 16.74
C LYS A 191 0.16 -5.91 15.56
N LEU A 192 0.50 -4.66 15.31
CA LEU A 192 1.37 -4.25 14.20
C LEU A 192 2.69 -3.66 14.72
N LYS A 193 3.75 -3.85 13.95
CA LYS A 193 5.08 -3.32 14.25
C LYS A 193 5.50 -2.28 13.21
N MET A 194 5.96 -1.12 13.69
CA MET A 194 6.62 -0.13 12.83
C MET A 194 8.07 -0.53 12.58
N VAL A 195 8.49 -0.46 11.32
CA VAL A 195 9.87 -0.70 10.90
C VAL A 195 10.38 0.52 10.15
N GLN A 196 11.57 0.98 10.51
CA GLN A 196 12.15 2.14 9.86
C GLN A 196 12.68 1.77 8.48
N GLY A 197 12.01 2.30 7.45
CA GLY A 197 12.45 2.21 6.07
C GLY A 197 13.25 3.44 5.63
N PHE A 198 13.68 3.43 4.38
CA PHE A 198 14.33 4.58 3.75
C PHE A 198 13.28 5.52 3.11
N LYS A 199 13.60 6.82 3.11
CA LYS A 199 12.73 7.88 2.56
C LYS A 199 13.07 8.14 1.10
#